data_e18153c5e18b0014f2244e8d6ae3f839
#
_entry.id   e18153c5e18b0014f2244e8d6ae3f839
#
_cell.length_a   1.000
_cell.length_b   1.000
_cell.length_c   1.000
_cell.angle_alpha   90.00
_cell.angle_beta   90.00
_cell.angle_gamma   90.00
#
_symmetry.space_group_name_H-M   'P 1'
#
loop_
_entity.id
_entity.type
_entity.pdbx_description
1 polymer ?
#
loop_
_entity_poly.entity_id
_entity_poly.type
_entity_poly.pdbx_seq_one_letter_code
_entity_poly.pdbx_strand_id
1 'polypeptide(L)'
;MAVDLRDLADFVERIADLGPIRYKRMFGGAGFWLGPCMFAVYAEGSFMLRADAENAGAFAAHGIGPWMPGMMPSRAGKTTTMPFYAIPDDVMSDDARLLEWSRAAVAAADRAAQVKARKKPR
;
A
#
# COMPACT_ATOMS: atom_id res chain seq x y z
N MET A 1 15.19 -6.41 -9.58
CA MET A 1 14.96 -5.68 -10.82
C MET A 1 14.42 -4.28 -10.52
N ALA A 2 14.94 -3.27 -11.20
CA ALA A 2 14.52 -1.90 -10.94
C ALA A 2 13.08 -1.68 -11.43
N VAL A 3 12.31 -0.90 -10.66
CA VAL A 3 10.96 -0.56 -11.07
C VAL A 3 11.01 0.44 -12.23
N ASP A 4 10.09 0.29 -13.17
CA ASP A 4 9.97 1.20 -14.32
C ASP A 4 9.23 2.45 -13.89
N LEU A 5 9.84 3.62 -14.10
CA LEU A 5 9.22 4.89 -13.74
C LEU A 5 7.90 5.13 -14.45
N ARG A 6 7.76 4.60 -15.68
CA ARG A 6 6.50 4.74 -16.42
C ARG A 6 5.37 3.97 -15.76
N ASP A 7 5.68 2.82 -15.17
CA ASP A 7 4.66 2.03 -14.45
C ASP A 7 4.19 2.78 -13.22
N LEU A 8 5.11 3.46 -12.52
CA LEU A 8 4.75 4.24 -11.34
C LEU A 8 3.88 5.44 -11.73
N ALA A 9 4.25 6.13 -12.79
CA ALA A 9 3.49 7.30 -13.25
C ALA A 9 2.09 6.89 -13.73
N ASP A 10 1.99 5.77 -14.43
CA ASP A 10 0.71 5.26 -14.91
C ASP A 10 -0.21 4.91 -13.74
N PHE A 11 0.33 4.25 -12.73
CA PHE A 11 -0.45 3.91 -11.54
C PHE A 11 -1.01 5.17 -10.86
N VAL A 12 -0.16 6.18 -10.68
CA VAL A 12 -0.58 7.44 -10.06
C VAL A 12 -1.65 8.14 -10.90
N GLU A 13 -1.49 8.13 -12.22
CA GLU A 13 -2.46 8.77 -13.11
C GLU A 13 -3.83 8.10 -13.01
N ARG A 14 -3.85 6.78 -12.90
CA ARG A 14 -5.11 6.03 -12.81
C ARG A 14 -5.88 6.33 -11.53
N ILE A 15 -5.20 6.74 -10.47
CA ILE A 15 -5.85 7.05 -9.19
C ILE A 15 -5.73 8.53 -8.83
N ALA A 16 -5.52 9.37 -9.83
CA ALA A 16 -5.30 10.81 -9.62
C ALA A 16 -6.49 11.52 -8.96
N ASP A 17 -7.70 10.95 -9.08
CA ASP A 17 -8.88 11.51 -8.44
C ASP A 17 -8.78 11.51 -6.91
N LEU A 18 -7.85 10.76 -6.33
CA LEU A 18 -7.62 10.81 -4.88
C LEU A 18 -7.09 12.18 -4.43
N GLY A 19 -6.34 12.85 -5.30
CA GLY A 19 -5.67 14.10 -4.97
C GLY A 19 -4.21 14.05 -5.42
N PRO A 20 -3.39 15.03 -5.00
CA PRO A 20 -1.98 15.08 -5.41
C PRO A 20 -1.18 13.99 -4.73
N ILE A 21 -0.72 13.03 -5.52
CA ILE A 21 0.03 11.89 -5.01
C ILE A 21 1.52 12.11 -5.24
N ARG A 22 2.31 11.94 -4.18
CA ARG A 22 3.77 11.92 -4.28
C ARG A 22 4.23 10.47 -4.32
N TYR A 23 5.27 10.18 -5.06
CA TYR A 23 5.87 8.86 -5.01
C TYR A 23 7.39 8.97 -5.09
N LYS A 24 8.07 7.98 -4.53
CA LYS A 24 9.51 7.98 -4.45
C LYS A 24 10.01 6.54 -4.55
N ARG A 25 11.03 6.35 -5.37
CA ARG A 25 11.68 5.04 -5.47
C ARG A 25 12.48 4.78 -4.21
N MET A 26 12.40 3.54 -3.72
CA MET A 26 13.14 3.13 -2.53
C MET A 26 13.28 1.61 -2.51
N PHE A 27 14.43 1.12 -2.06
CA PHE A 27 14.66 -0.31 -1.83
C PHE A 27 14.22 -1.21 -2.99
N GLY A 28 14.48 -0.78 -4.23
CA GLY A 28 14.10 -1.57 -5.40
C GLY A 28 12.63 -1.49 -5.76
N GLY A 29 11.86 -0.69 -5.04
CA GLY A 29 10.44 -0.48 -5.31
C GLY A 29 10.10 0.98 -5.22
N ALA A 30 8.93 1.29 -4.67
CA ALA A 30 8.48 2.67 -4.51
C ALA A 30 7.42 2.78 -3.43
N GLY A 31 7.31 3.95 -2.83
CA GLY A 31 6.21 4.28 -1.93
C GLY A 31 5.38 5.39 -2.52
N PHE A 32 4.10 5.43 -2.15
CA PHE A 32 3.13 6.42 -2.64
C PHE A 32 2.44 7.08 -1.46
N TRP A 33 2.40 8.41 -1.47
CA TRP A 33 1.84 9.20 -0.37
C TRP A 33 0.73 10.12 -0.86
N LEU A 34 -0.30 10.26 -0.04
CA LEU A 34 -1.28 11.32 -0.19
C LEU A 34 -1.19 12.16 1.09
N GLY A 35 -0.67 13.39 0.95
CA GLY A 35 -0.32 14.17 2.14
C GLY A 35 0.77 13.47 2.93
N PRO A 36 0.64 13.37 4.26
CA PRO A 36 1.66 12.71 5.08
C PRO A 36 1.54 11.19 5.12
N CYS A 37 0.51 10.62 4.50
CA CYS A 37 0.18 9.21 4.67
C CYS A 37 0.62 8.37 3.48
N MET A 38 1.50 7.39 3.73
CA MET A 38 1.88 6.42 2.71
C MET A 38 0.79 5.36 2.63
N PHE A 39 0.06 5.32 1.53
CA PHE A 39 -1.09 4.43 1.37
C PHE A 39 -0.83 3.25 0.44
N ALA A 40 0.27 3.27 -0.28
CA ALA A 40 0.57 2.22 -1.25
C ALA A 40 2.08 2.06 -1.40
N VAL A 41 2.50 0.87 -1.83
CA VAL A 41 3.90 0.61 -2.16
C VAL A 41 3.95 -0.26 -3.42
N TYR A 42 5.07 -0.19 -4.13
CA TYR A 42 5.42 -1.16 -5.16
C TYR A 42 6.64 -1.91 -4.67
N ALA A 43 6.53 -3.23 -4.57
CA ALA A 43 7.64 -4.04 -4.07
C ALA A 43 7.50 -5.46 -4.59
N GLU A 44 8.63 -6.09 -4.88
CA GLU A 44 8.68 -7.49 -5.29
C GLU A 44 7.74 -7.79 -6.46
N GLY A 45 7.66 -6.84 -7.40
CA GLY A 45 6.87 -7.00 -8.61
C GLY A 45 5.39 -6.73 -8.48
N SER A 46 4.92 -6.21 -7.34
CA SER A 46 3.50 -5.98 -7.12
C SER A 46 3.22 -4.60 -6.55
N PHE A 47 2.14 -4.00 -7.03
CA PHE A 47 1.57 -2.83 -6.35
C PHE A 47 0.75 -3.32 -5.18
N MET A 48 0.89 -2.68 -4.03
CA MET A 48 0.20 -3.07 -2.80
C MET A 48 -0.46 -1.86 -2.18
N LEU A 49 -1.59 -2.09 -1.51
CA LEU A 49 -2.33 -1.04 -0.81
C LEU A 49 -2.31 -1.29 0.69
N ARG A 50 -2.29 -0.20 1.44
CA ARG A 50 -2.33 -0.30 2.89
C ARG A 50 -3.70 -0.77 3.34
N ALA A 51 -3.72 -1.61 4.37
CA ALA A 51 -4.96 -2.12 4.93
C ALA A 51 -4.90 -2.16 6.45
N ASP A 52 -6.05 -2.06 7.06
CA ASP A 52 -6.23 -2.29 8.49
C ASP A 52 -7.47 -3.19 8.65
N ALA A 53 -7.96 -3.34 9.88
CA ALA A 53 -9.08 -4.24 10.14
C ALA A 53 -10.32 -3.90 9.31
N GLU A 54 -10.47 -2.65 8.88
CA GLU A 54 -11.67 -2.24 8.16
C GLU A 54 -11.67 -2.65 6.68
N ASN A 55 -10.50 -2.71 6.04
CA ASN A 55 -10.46 -3.05 4.60
C ASN A 55 -9.69 -4.32 4.28
N ALA A 56 -9.05 -4.94 5.26
CA ALA A 56 -8.29 -6.18 5.01
C ALA A 56 -9.18 -7.33 4.54
N GLY A 57 -10.45 -7.35 4.97
CA GLY A 57 -11.37 -8.41 4.57
C GLY A 57 -11.57 -8.52 3.08
N ALA A 58 -11.52 -7.39 2.36
CA ALA A 58 -11.66 -7.41 0.91
C ALA A 58 -10.49 -8.15 0.25
N PHE A 59 -9.29 -8.00 0.79
CA PHE A 59 -8.12 -8.74 0.31
C PHE A 59 -8.21 -10.21 0.68
N ALA A 60 -8.63 -10.51 1.90
CA ALA A 60 -8.77 -11.88 2.35
C ALA A 60 -9.76 -12.66 1.50
N ALA A 61 -10.82 -12.00 1.05
CA ALA A 61 -11.80 -12.62 0.16
C ALA A 61 -11.18 -13.04 -1.18
N HIS A 62 -10.06 -12.43 -1.57
CA HIS A 62 -9.31 -12.80 -2.76
C HIS A 62 -8.13 -13.73 -2.43
N GLY A 63 -8.03 -14.20 -1.19
CA GLY A 63 -6.95 -15.08 -0.78
C GLY A 63 -5.62 -14.38 -0.58
N ILE A 64 -5.64 -13.07 -0.35
CA ILE A 64 -4.42 -12.27 -0.23
C ILE A 64 -4.17 -11.91 1.23
N GLY A 65 -2.97 -12.22 1.72
CA GLY A 65 -2.55 -11.87 3.07
C GLY A 65 -1.58 -10.69 3.06
N PRO A 66 -1.13 -10.28 4.26
CA PRO A 66 -0.20 -9.13 4.35
C PRO A 66 1.16 -9.47 3.79
N TRP A 67 1.82 -8.43 3.27
CA TRP A 67 3.15 -8.57 2.68
C TRP A 67 4.19 -8.95 3.73
N MET A 68 5.02 -9.95 3.38
CA MET A 68 6.15 -10.36 4.20
C MET A 68 7.42 -10.10 3.39
N PRO A 69 8.10 -8.96 3.64
CA PRO A 69 9.22 -8.56 2.80
C PRO A 69 10.32 -9.62 2.75
N GLY A 70 10.59 -10.12 1.53
CA GLY A 70 11.70 -11.04 1.30
C GLY A 70 11.69 -12.31 2.13
N MET A 71 10.60 -12.61 2.81
CA MET A 71 10.53 -13.76 3.70
C MET A 71 11.62 -13.76 4.77
N MET A 72 12.20 -12.60 5.03
CA MET A 72 13.31 -12.50 5.96
C MET A 72 12.82 -12.39 7.41
N PRO A 73 13.38 -13.18 8.31
CA PRO A 73 13.02 -13.05 9.71
C PRO A 73 13.54 -11.73 10.27
N SER A 74 12.84 -11.21 11.28
CA SER A 74 13.29 -10.04 11.99
C SER A 74 14.53 -10.39 12.82
N ARG A 75 15.10 -9.40 13.47
CA ARG A 75 16.27 -9.61 14.31
C ARG A 75 16.02 -10.63 15.42
N ALA A 76 14.78 -10.77 15.81
CA ALA A 76 14.43 -11.75 16.86
C ALA A 76 14.11 -13.12 16.28
N GLY A 77 14.38 -13.33 14.99
CA GLY A 77 14.09 -14.60 14.34
C GLY A 77 12.63 -14.73 13.91
N LYS A 78 11.84 -13.69 14.04
CA LYS A 78 10.43 -13.71 13.66
C LYS A 78 10.25 -13.15 12.27
N THR A 79 9.28 -13.70 11.55
CA THR A 79 8.90 -13.14 10.25
C THR A 79 8.12 -11.85 10.48
N THR A 80 8.50 -10.80 9.77
CA THR A 80 7.83 -9.50 9.89
C THR A 80 6.83 -9.33 8.78
N THR A 81 5.60 -8.94 9.12
CA THR A 81 4.60 -8.60 8.12
C THR A 81 4.45 -7.08 8.07
N MET A 82 4.08 -6.58 6.89
CA MET A 82 3.81 -5.16 6.67
C MET A 82 2.32 -5.00 6.39
N PRO A 83 1.71 -3.87 6.78
CA PRO A 83 0.28 -3.67 6.59
C PRO A 83 -0.08 -3.28 5.16
N PHE A 84 0.54 -3.95 4.18
CA PHE A 84 0.29 -3.73 2.76
C PHE A 84 -0.07 -5.06 2.13
N TYR A 85 -1.05 -5.01 1.21
CA TYR A 85 -1.60 -6.20 0.57
C TYR A 85 -1.58 -6.01 -0.94
N ALA A 86 -1.20 -7.04 -1.68
CA ALA A 86 -1.16 -6.98 -3.14
C ALA A 86 -2.54 -6.68 -3.69
N ILE A 87 -2.59 -5.86 -4.75
CA ILE A 87 -3.86 -5.52 -5.38
C ILE A 87 -4.28 -6.68 -6.25
N PRO A 88 -5.52 -7.21 -6.07
CA PRO A 88 -6.00 -8.31 -6.93
C PRO A 88 -6.03 -7.91 -8.40
N ASP A 89 -5.79 -8.85 -9.29
CA ASP A 89 -5.73 -8.58 -10.73
C ASP A 89 -7.03 -7.98 -11.27
N ASP A 90 -8.17 -8.43 -10.80
CA ASP A 90 -9.46 -7.89 -11.26
C ASP A 90 -9.68 -6.46 -10.80
N VAL A 91 -9.09 -6.06 -9.68
CA VAL A 91 -9.12 -4.68 -9.22
C VAL A 91 -8.14 -3.83 -10.03
N MET A 92 -6.92 -4.35 -10.25
CA MET A 92 -5.91 -3.65 -11.05
C MET A 92 -6.38 -3.35 -12.47
N SER A 93 -7.20 -4.23 -13.04
CA SER A 93 -7.66 -4.06 -14.41
C SER A 93 -8.91 -3.19 -14.56
N ASP A 94 -9.45 -2.66 -13.45
CA ASP A 94 -10.66 -1.85 -13.45
C ASP A 94 -10.37 -0.53 -12.73
N ASP A 95 -10.33 0.57 -13.51
CA ASP A 95 -9.96 1.87 -12.95
C ASP A 95 -10.88 2.32 -11.81
N ALA A 96 -12.17 2.06 -11.93
CA ALA A 96 -13.13 2.48 -10.89
C ALA A 96 -12.90 1.70 -9.60
N ARG A 97 -12.66 0.39 -9.71
CA ARG A 97 -12.39 -0.43 -8.53
C ARG A 97 -11.03 -0.09 -7.92
N LEU A 98 -10.04 0.15 -8.77
CA LEU A 98 -8.72 0.54 -8.28
C LEU A 98 -8.81 1.83 -7.48
N LEU A 99 -9.56 2.81 -7.97
CA LEU A 99 -9.76 4.06 -7.25
C LEU A 99 -10.47 3.85 -5.92
N GLU A 100 -11.52 3.03 -5.92
CA GLU A 100 -12.28 2.73 -4.69
C GLU A 100 -11.40 2.05 -3.64
N TRP A 101 -10.63 1.04 -4.05
CA TRP A 101 -9.75 0.31 -3.14
C TRP A 101 -8.62 1.22 -2.65
N SER A 102 -8.14 2.13 -3.51
CA SER A 102 -7.10 3.07 -3.11
C SER A 102 -7.63 4.10 -2.12
N ARG A 103 -8.89 4.53 -2.26
CA ARG A 103 -9.52 5.40 -1.25
C ARG A 103 -9.57 4.72 0.11
N ALA A 104 -9.92 3.43 0.13
CA ALA A 104 -9.95 2.68 1.37
C ALA A 104 -8.54 2.57 1.98
N ALA A 105 -7.52 2.45 1.13
CA ALA A 105 -6.13 2.39 1.60
C ALA A 105 -5.70 3.72 2.21
N VAL A 106 -6.10 4.84 1.60
CA VAL A 106 -5.81 6.17 2.16
C VAL A 106 -6.48 6.32 3.53
N ALA A 107 -7.72 5.88 3.64
CA ALA A 107 -8.44 5.94 4.92
C ALA A 107 -7.73 5.09 5.99
N ALA A 108 -7.26 3.91 5.61
CA ALA A 108 -6.52 3.04 6.53
C ALA A 108 -5.22 3.70 6.99
N ALA A 109 -4.50 4.33 6.06
CA ALA A 109 -3.25 5.03 6.38
C ALA A 109 -3.52 6.20 7.33
N ASP A 110 -4.61 6.93 7.10
CA ASP A 110 -4.98 8.05 7.94
C ASP A 110 -5.34 7.59 9.35
N ARG A 111 -6.10 6.51 9.47
CA ARG A 111 -6.43 5.95 10.79
C ARG A 111 -5.17 5.53 11.54
N ALA A 112 -4.22 4.92 10.84
CA ALA A 112 -2.97 4.49 11.45
C ALA A 112 -2.17 5.70 11.95
N ALA A 113 -2.16 6.78 11.19
CA ALA A 113 -1.48 8.00 11.58
C ALA A 113 -2.12 8.63 12.82
N GLN A 114 -3.45 8.60 12.90
CA GLN A 114 -4.18 9.12 14.05
C GLN A 114 -3.90 8.31 15.31
N VAL A 115 -3.88 7.00 15.19
CA VAL A 115 -3.57 6.12 16.33
C VAL A 115 -2.17 6.38 16.82
N LYS A 116 -1.20 6.49 15.90
CA LYS A 116 0.19 6.75 16.27
C LYS A 116 0.33 8.10 16.99
N ALA A 117 -0.37 9.12 16.50
CA ALA A 117 -0.32 10.45 17.10
C ALA A 117 -0.89 10.43 18.52
N ARG A 118 -1.97 9.70 18.75
CA ARG A 118 -2.59 9.61 20.07
C ARG A 118 -1.75 8.83 21.07
N LYS A 119 -0.98 7.85 20.60
CA LYS A 119 -0.14 7.04 21.48
C LYS A 119 1.21 7.68 21.77
N LYS A 120 1.58 8.71 21.03
CA LYS A 120 2.88 9.33 21.16
C LYS A 120 2.94 10.11 22.46
N PRO A 121 3.92 9.85 23.34
CA PRO A 121 4.05 10.61 24.58
C PRO A 121 4.46 12.04 24.32
N ARG A 122 4.16 12.91 25.26
CA ARG A 122 4.48 14.34 25.20
C ARG A 122 5.84 14.63 25.73
#